data_4587f7d4019e6eddb606df8250ed41fc
#
_entry.id   4587f7d4019e6eddb606df8250ed41fc
#
_cell.length_a   1.000
_cell.length_b   1.000
_cell.length_c   1.000
_cell.angle_alpha   90.00
_cell.angle_beta   90.00
_cell.angle_gamma   90.00
#
_symmetry.space_group_name_H-M   'P 1'
#
loop_
_entity.id
_entity.type
_entity.pdbx_description
1 polymer ?
#
loop_
_entity_poly.entity_id
_entity_poly.type
_entity_poly.pdbx_seq_one_letter_code
_entity_poly.pdbx_strand_id
1 'polypeptide(L)'
;MPLEQPRGRVSLDGVPVGGLVDLEVQAPGPFVAGRFRAVFAMGTAPALGISAYAALGNVPVTIEISTDGVGFVVILVGQVENIRIDVVANTATLQGRDQTALLIDTEIAESFLNQTASQVAETIALRHSLTPNVTETAQPIGQYYQIDHSRNALSIGSKATTEWNLLCRLAEAQQFGVSVNNGTLNFGPMATAAQTLVTPENFSGLQVDLVTMIPAAVAVRSWNTRSKRVMEQSVGAGTPTNLVRPNMTMAQAGDYASSVLAMVRQHGKVLLGRMPGDTTLGVGDTLVMAGTNSSLDDSYVVMSLQCRLSGREGFVQMVKAYAVAG
;
A
#
# COMPACT_ATOMS: atom_id res chain seq x y z
N MET A 1 15.64 -34.99 2.23
CA MET A 1 15.78 -33.75 3.01
C MET A 1 14.53 -33.59 3.82
N PRO A 2 14.56 -33.34 5.14
CA PRO A 2 13.36 -32.97 5.85
C PRO A 2 12.81 -31.71 5.17
N LEU A 3 11.51 -31.71 4.86
CA LEU A 3 10.81 -30.54 4.36
C LEU A 3 10.91 -29.46 5.46
N GLU A 4 11.69 -28.43 5.21
CA GLU A 4 11.82 -27.30 6.10
C GLU A 4 10.44 -26.65 6.20
N GLN A 5 9.92 -26.58 7.42
CA GLN A 5 8.59 -26.01 7.64
C GLN A 5 8.70 -24.49 7.78
N PRO A 6 7.84 -23.74 7.10
CA PRO A 6 7.80 -22.30 7.27
C PRO A 6 7.55 -21.94 8.74
N ARG A 7 8.24 -20.90 9.23
CA ARG A 7 8.15 -20.44 10.62
C ARG A 7 7.86 -18.95 10.65
N GLY A 8 7.03 -18.54 11.60
CA GLY A 8 6.80 -17.14 11.93
C GLY A 8 7.50 -16.76 13.23
N ARG A 9 8.02 -15.56 13.29
CA ARG A 9 8.55 -14.93 14.48
C ARG A 9 7.86 -13.58 14.67
N VAL A 10 7.31 -13.37 15.85
CA VAL A 10 6.72 -12.08 16.23
C VAL A 10 7.48 -11.57 17.44
N SER A 11 8.03 -10.38 17.34
CA SER A 11 8.75 -9.73 18.40
C SER A 11 7.94 -8.52 18.90
N LEU A 12 7.78 -8.40 20.21
CA LEU A 12 7.16 -7.26 20.86
C LEU A 12 8.26 -6.45 21.56
N ASP A 13 8.37 -5.18 21.23
CA ASP A 13 9.46 -4.31 21.72
C ASP A 13 10.86 -4.96 21.56
N GLY A 14 11.08 -5.59 20.41
CA GLY A 14 12.32 -6.29 20.07
C GLY A 14 12.49 -7.68 20.72
N VAL A 15 11.59 -8.12 21.60
CA VAL A 15 11.67 -9.41 22.27
C VAL A 15 10.77 -10.45 21.56
N PRO A 16 11.32 -11.55 21.05
CA PRO A 16 10.53 -12.62 20.42
C PRO A 16 9.56 -13.29 21.40
N VAL A 17 8.32 -13.48 20.98
CA VAL A 17 7.27 -14.12 21.77
C VAL A 17 6.97 -15.51 21.18
N GLY A 18 6.99 -16.53 22.05
CA GLY A 18 6.64 -17.91 21.69
C GLY A 18 5.13 -18.16 21.69
N GLY A 19 4.75 -19.34 21.19
CA GLY A 19 3.35 -19.78 21.18
C GLY A 19 2.52 -19.26 19.99
N LEU A 20 3.15 -18.76 18.93
CA LEU A 20 2.43 -18.34 17.70
C LEU A 20 1.70 -19.54 17.08
N VAL A 21 0.38 -19.39 16.88
CA VAL A 21 -0.53 -20.43 16.32
C VAL A 21 -1.00 -20.08 14.93
N ASP A 22 -1.39 -18.81 14.72
CA ASP A 22 -1.91 -18.29 13.45
C ASP A 22 -1.41 -16.87 13.26
N LEU A 23 -0.99 -16.56 12.06
CA LEU A 23 -0.50 -15.24 11.68
C LEU A 23 -1.12 -14.87 10.34
N GLU A 24 -1.68 -13.68 10.29
CA GLU A 24 -2.18 -13.05 9.08
C GLU A 24 -1.59 -11.65 8.97
N VAL A 25 -1.00 -11.35 7.81
CA VAL A 25 -0.47 -10.03 7.48
C VAL A 25 -1.05 -9.59 6.15
N GLN A 26 -1.62 -8.42 6.12
CA GLN A 26 -2.12 -7.78 4.91
C GLN A 26 -1.20 -6.62 4.54
N ALA A 27 -0.52 -6.77 3.42
CA ALA A 27 0.26 -5.72 2.78
C ALA A 27 -0.54 -5.17 1.58
N PRO A 28 -1.30 -4.10 1.78
CA PRO A 28 -2.06 -3.48 0.70
C PRO A 28 -1.14 -2.66 -0.20
N GLY A 29 -1.66 -2.28 -1.36
CA GLY A 29 -1.00 -1.35 -2.26
C GLY A 29 -0.83 0.06 -1.67
N PRO A 30 -0.31 1.00 -2.48
CA PRO A 30 -0.13 2.38 -2.05
C PRO A 30 -1.46 2.98 -1.55
N PHE A 31 -1.35 4.00 -0.73
CA PHE A 31 -2.46 4.75 -0.11
C PHE A 31 -3.24 4.03 1.01
N VAL A 32 -2.85 2.83 1.40
CA VAL A 32 -3.55 2.04 2.43
C VAL A 32 -2.57 1.52 3.46
N ALA A 33 -2.96 1.55 4.74
CA ALA A 33 -2.14 0.97 5.82
C ALA A 33 -2.19 -0.56 5.82
N GLY A 34 -1.05 -1.19 6.06
CA GLY A 34 -0.94 -2.61 6.31
C GLY A 34 -1.54 -2.99 7.67
N ARG A 35 -1.96 -4.25 7.79
CA ARG A 35 -2.59 -4.79 9.00
C ARG A 35 -2.03 -6.16 9.32
N PHE A 36 -2.07 -6.50 10.60
CA PHE A 36 -1.77 -7.85 11.03
C PHE A 36 -2.74 -8.37 12.08
N ARG A 37 -2.82 -9.69 12.16
CA ARG A 37 -3.48 -10.44 13.20
C ARG A 37 -2.59 -11.63 13.58
N ALA A 38 -2.17 -11.71 14.82
CA ALA A 38 -1.37 -12.82 15.35
C ALA A 38 -2.07 -13.47 16.53
N VAL A 39 -2.21 -14.78 16.51
CA VAL A 39 -2.83 -15.57 17.58
C VAL A 39 -1.77 -16.40 18.27
N PHE A 40 -1.73 -16.31 19.59
CA PHE A 40 -0.78 -17.02 20.42
C PHE A 40 -1.51 -17.96 21.37
N ALA A 41 -0.97 -19.15 21.56
CA ALA A 41 -1.28 -19.98 22.71
C ALA A 41 -0.58 -19.38 23.95
N MET A 42 -1.35 -19.14 25.00
CA MET A 42 -0.82 -18.61 26.25
C MET A 42 -0.15 -19.75 27.07
N GLY A 43 0.91 -19.40 27.79
CA GLY A 43 1.65 -20.41 28.56
C GLY A 43 2.76 -19.81 29.41
N THR A 44 3.80 -20.61 29.60
CA THR A 44 5.06 -20.20 30.25
C THR A 44 6.11 -19.86 29.20
N ALA A 45 7.14 -19.16 29.60
CA ALA A 45 8.22 -18.73 28.69
C ALA A 45 8.69 -19.86 27.75
N PRO A 46 8.93 -19.57 26.44
CA PRO A 46 8.93 -18.27 25.80
C PRO A 46 7.54 -17.71 25.42
N ALA A 47 6.43 -18.44 25.67
CA ALA A 47 5.08 -17.92 25.54
C ALA A 47 4.74 -16.99 26.72
N LEU A 48 3.85 -16.03 26.48
CA LEU A 48 3.39 -15.12 27.51
C LEU A 48 2.12 -15.67 28.22
N GLY A 49 2.00 -15.41 29.50
CA GLY A 49 0.79 -15.70 30.27
C GLY A 49 -0.26 -14.58 30.18
N ILE A 50 -1.45 -14.83 30.73
CA ILE A 50 -2.59 -13.89 30.72
C ILE A 50 -2.20 -12.51 31.27
N SER A 51 -1.50 -12.47 32.42
CA SER A 51 -1.12 -11.23 33.08
C SER A 51 -0.16 -10.39 32.24
N ALA A 52 0.75 -11.04 31.49
CA ALA A 52 1.66 -10.35 30.59
C ALA A 52 0.92 -9.73 29.42
N TYR A 53 0.02 -10.48 28.77
CA TYR A 53 -0.82 -9.93 27.69
C TYR A 53 -1.76 -8.82 28.18
N ALA A 54 -2.33 -8.94 29.35
CA ALA A 54 -3.22 -7.93 29.93
C ALA A 54 -2.46 -6.64 30.33
N ALA A 55 -1.18 -6.72 30.57
CA ALA A 55 -0.31 -5.58 30.90
C ALA A 55 0.31 -4.92 29.65
N LEU A 56 0.23 -5.57 28.46
CA LEU A 56 0.74 -4.96 27.23
C LEU A 56 -0.09 -3.73 26.88
N GLY A 57 0.60 -2.61 26.62
CA GLY A 57 0.02 -1.42 26.02
C GLY A 57 0.17 -1.43 24.50
N ASN A 58 0.19 -0.23 23.92
CA ASN A 58 0.61 -0.03 22.56
C ASN A 58 2.12 -0.25 22.43
N VAL A 59 2.54 -1.40 21.93
CA VAL A 59 3.94 -1.80 21.83
C VAL A 59 4.34 -2.01 20.37
N PRO A 60 5.59 -1.66 20.01
CA PRO A 60 6.12 -1.96 18.67
C PRO A 60 6.10 -3.46 18.40
N VAL A 61 5.76 -3.85 17.19
CA VAL A 61 5.76 -5.22 16.72
C VAL A 61 6.60 -5.35 15.46
N THR A 62 7.41 -6.40 15.40
CA THR A 62 8.09 -6.85 14.19
C THR A 62 7.64 -8.26 13.88
N ILE A 63 7.18 -8.47 12.65
CA ILE A 63 6.70 -9.75 12.15
C ILE A 63 7.62 -10.23 11.06
N GLU A 64 8.12 -11.44 11.23
CA GLU A 64 9.07 -12.06 10.30
C GLU A 64 8.59 -13.46 9.94
N ILE A 65 8.82 -13.87 8.70
CA ILE A 65 8.52 -15.21 8.21
C ILE A 65 9.78 -15.79 7.59
N SER A 66 10.01 -17.07 7.83
CA SER A 66 11.03 -17.89 7.18
C SER A 66 10.34 -19.01 6.41
N THR A 67 10.73 -19.22 5.16
CA THR A 67 10.28 -20.34 4.32
C THR A 67 11.13 -21.59 4.54
N ASP A 68 12.39 -21.40 4.94
CA ASP A 68 13.39 -22.45 5.16
C ASP A 68 13.67 -22.76 6.65
N GLY A 69 13.02 -22.02 7.56
CA GLY A 69 13.21 -22.12 9.00
C GLY A 69 14.51 -21.50 9.54
N VAL A 70 15.34 -20.90 8.68
CA VAL A 70 16.66 -20.31 9.01
C VAL A 70 16.69 -18.83 8.69
N GLY A 71 16.38 -18.46 7.46
CA GLY A 71 16.38 -17.07 6.99
C GLY A 71 15.05 -16.38 7.29
N PHE A 72 15.00 -15.49 8.29
CA PHE A 72 13.81 -14.71 8.60
C PHE A 72 13.80 -13.40 7.82
N VAL A 73 12.69 -13.16 7.12
CA VAL A 73 12.44 -11.92 6.36
C VAL A 73 11.37 -11.12 7.08
N VAL A 74 11.62 -9.83 7.29
CA VAL A 74 10.66 -8.91 7.90
C VAL A 74 9.51 -8.66 6.91
N ILE A 75 8.31 -9.01 7.32
CA ILE A 75 7.09 -8.86 6.52
C ILE A 75 6.32 -7.60 6.93
N LEU A 76 6.36 -7.23 8.23
CA LEU A 76 5.69 -6.05 8.74
C LEU A 76 6.38 -5.52 9.99
N VAL A 77 6.53 -4.20 10.03
CA VAL A 77 6.87 -3.44 11.25
C VAL A 77 5.69 -2.53 11.56
N GLY A 78 5.22 -2.55 12.80
CA GLY A 78 4.02 -1.79 13.17
C GLY A 78 3.84 -1.69 14.67
N GLN A 79 2.57 -1.53 15.09
CA GLN A 79 2.21 -1.39 16.50
C GLN A 79 1.00 -2.27 16.83
N VAL A 80 0.99 -2.83 18.05
CA VAL A 80 -0.16 -3.53 18.61
C VAL A 80 -1.18 -2.50 19.07
N GLU A 81 -2.39 -2.56 18.54
CA GLU A 81 -3.48 -1.61 18.87
C GLU A 81 -4.62 -2.27 19.63
N ASN A 82 -4.79 -3.59 19.45
CA ASN A 82 -5.86 -4.34 20.10
C ASN A 82 -5.34 -5.70 20.58
N ILE A 83 -5.71 -6.05 21.79
CA ILE A 83 -5.40 -7.33 22.43
C ILE A 83 -6.70 -7.97 22.87
N ARG A 84 -6.98 -9.16 22.37
CA ARG A 84 -8.11 -9.99 22.80
C ARG A 84 -7.59 -11.23 23.48
N ILE A 85 -7.99 -11.45 24.71
CA ILE A 85 -7.64 -12.64 25.50
C ILE A 85 -8.87 -13.54 25.61
N ASP A 86 -8.75 -14.76 25.12
CA ASP A 86 -9.73 -15.82 25.34
C ASP A 86 -9.21 -16.75 26.44
N VAL A 87 -9.77 -16.61 27.63
CA VAL A 87 -9.35 -17.36 28.82
C VAL A 87 -9.73 -18.84 28.71
N VAL A 88 -10.84 -19.14 28.04
CA VAL A 88 -11.33 -20.53 27.89
C VAL A 88 -10.51 -21.27 26.83
N ALA A 89 -10.26 -20.65 25.69
CA ALA A 89 -9.43 -21.23 24.63
C ALA A 89 -7.93 -21.14 24.96
N ASN A 90 -7.54 -20.44 26.01
CA ASN A 90 -6.17 -20.16 26.41
C ASN A 90 -5.35 -19.52 25.28
N THR A 91 -5.92 -18.51 24.60
CA THR A 91 -5.28 -17.81 23.49
C THR A 91 -5.32 -16.31 23.65
N ALA A 92 -4.29 -15.63 23.13
CA ALA A 92 -4.24 -14.19 22.97
C ALA A 92 -4.16 -13.84 21.48
N THR A 93 -5.00 -12.90 21.04
CA THR A 93 -4.98 -12.35 19.68
C THR A 93 -4.49 -10.92 19.73
N LEU A 94 -3.40 -10.62 19.03
CA LEU A 94 -2.87 -9.28 18.82
C LEU A 94 -3.26 -8.82 17.42
N GLN A 95 -3.70 -7.56 17.33
CA GLN A 95 -4.04 -6.91 16.07
C GLN A 95 -3.48 -5.50 16.05
N GLY A 96 -3.13 -5.02 14.88
CA GLY A 96 -2.65 -3.67 14.69
C GLY A 96 -2.36 -3.33 13.25
N ARG A 97 -1.80 -2.15 13.07
CA ARG A 97 -1.43 -1.60 11.76
C ARG A 97 0.10 -1.49 11.64
N ASP A 98 0.57 -1.33 10.41
CA ASP A 98 1.95 -0.95 10.14
C ASP A 98 2.24 0.50 10.58
N GLN A 99 3.46 0.96 10.35
CA GLN A 99 3.87 2.32 10.74
C GLN A 99 3.14 3.45 10.01
N THR A 100 2.36 3.16 8.96
CA THR A 100 1.45 4.14 8.33
C THR A 100 0.44 4.70 9.35
N ALA A 101 0.10 3.91 10.38
CA ALA A 101 -0.76 4.35 11.48
C ALA A 101 -0.27 5.63 12.15
N LEU A 102 1.04 5.81 12.31
CA LEU A 102 1.64 7.03 12.89
C LEU A 102 1.23 8.29 12.13
N LEU A 103 1.22 8.19 10.80
CA LEU A 103 0.86 9.29 9.89
C LEU A 103 -0.66 9.52 9.81
N ILE A 104 -1.43 8.43 9.94
CA ILE A 104 -2.91 8.48 9.96
C ILE A 104 -3.42 9.14 11.23
N ASP A 105 -2.79 8.84 12.36
CA ASP A 105 -3.23 9.29 13.67
C ASP A 105 -2.66 10.68 14.04
N THR A 106 -1.74 11.24 13.21
CA THR A 106 -1.19 12.59 13.39
C THR A 106 -1.94 13.61 12.55
N GLU A 107 -2.60 14.58 13.23
CA GLU A 107 -3.26 15.70 12.55
C GLU A 107 -2.24 16.76 12.10
N ILE A 108 -2.56 17.41 10.98
CA ILE A 108 -1.73 18.49 10.45
C ILE A 108 -1.99 19.76 11.25
N ALA A 109 -0.94 20.27 11.90
CA ALA A 109 -0.98 21.48 12.70
C ALA A 109 -0.20 22.66 12.07
N GLU A 110 0.37 22.49 10.86
CA GLU A 110 1.28 23.45 10.25
C GLU A 110 0.99 23.71 8.77
N SER A 111 1.62 24.77 8.25
CA SER A 111 1.55 25.16 6.84
C SER A 111 2.89 24.91 6.17
N PHE A 112 2.89 24.19 5.06
CA PHE A 112 4.08 23.95 4.23
C PHE A 112 4.20 25.02 3.15
N LEU A 113 4.94 26.10 3.45
CA LEU A 113 5.11 27.24 2.54
C LEU A 113 6.39 27.08 1.71
N ASN A 114 6.28 27.29 0.40
CA ASN A 114 7.41 27.24 -0.55
C ASN A 114 8.17 25.89 -0.55
N GLN A 115 7.52 24.82 -0.16
CA GLN A 115 8.07 23.47 -0.21
C GLN A 115 7.51 22.69 -1.39
N THR A 116 8.31 21.77 -1.94
CA THR A 116 7.86 20.79 -2.92
C THR A 116 7.15 19.63 -2.22
N ALA A 117 6.43 18.80 -2.97
CA ALA A 117 5.79 17.61 -2.43
C ALA A 117 6.82 16.65 -1.82
N SER A 118 8.00 16.51 -2.46
CA SER A 118 9.10 15.70 -1.95
C SER A 118 9.64 16.21 -0.60
N GLN A 119 9.87 17.51 -0.47
CA GLN A 119 10.36 18.13 0.78
C GLN A 119 9.36 17.95 1.94
N VAL A 120 8.06 18.02 1.65
CA VAL A 120 7.03 17.74 2.67
C VAL A 120 7.06 16.27 3.06
N ALA A 121 7.18 15.36 2.10
CA ALA A 121 7.26 13.92 2.39
C ALA A 121 8.50 13.58 3.23
N GLU A 122 9.66 14.15 2.93
CA GLU A 122 10.87 14.00 3.72
C GLU A 122 10.70 14.54 5.15
N THR A 123 10.12 15.74 5.29
CA THR A 123 9.88 16.36 6.61
C THR A 123 8.99 15.47 7.47
N ILE A 124 7.91 14.94 6.92
CA ILE A 124 6.99 14.05 7.61
C ILE A 124 7.68 12.71 7.96
N ALA A 125 8.43 12.13 7.03
CA ALA A 125 9.17 10.89 7.29
C ALA A 125 10.14 11.05 8.48
N LEU A 126 10.96 12.08 8.48
CA LEU A 126 11.93 12.34 9.53
C LEU A 126 11.28 12.61 10.89
N ARG A 127 10.13 13.28 10.91
CA ARG A 127 9.34 13.52 12.13
C ARG A 127 8.95 12.21 12.84
N HIS A 128 8.61 11.20 12.06
CA HIS A 128 8.21 9.88 12.57
C HIS A 128 9.35 8.86 12.62
N SER A 129 10.61 9.32 12.49
CA SER A 129 11.79 8.45 12.47
C SER A 129 11.74 7.38 11.37
N LEU A 130 11.06 7.70 10.27
CA LEU A 130 11.05 6.87 9.07
C LEU A 130 12.19 7.27 8.13
N THR A 131 12.76 6.29 7.45
CA THR A 131 13.74 6.55 6.39
C THR A 131 13.03 7.08 5.15
N PRO A 132 13.34 8.29 4.65
CA PRO A 132 12.71 8.79 3.45
C PRO A 132 13.29 8.12 2.19
N ASN A 133 12.42 7.52 1.38
CA ASN A 133 12.70 7.09 0.01
C ASN A 133 11.78 7.89 -0.91
N VAL A 134 12.22 9.10 -1.27
CA VAL A 134 11.39 10.12 -1.87
C VAL A 134 11.96 10.53 -3.23
N THR A 135 11.14 10.47 -4.26
CA THR A 135 11.49 11.00 -5.59
C THR A 135 11.31 12.51 -5.60
N GLU A 136 12.35 13.24 -6.00
CA GLU A 136 12.37 14.68 -6.04
C GLU A 136 11.29 15.25 -6.96
N THR A 137 10.61 16.32 -6.50
CA THR A 137 9.60 17.05 -7.26
C THR A 137 10.00 18.52 -7.42
N ALA A 138 9.83 19.06 -8.62
CA ALA A 138 10.33 20.39 -8.93
C ALA A 138 9.37 21.54 -8.55
N GLN A 139 8.05 21.26 -8.51
CA GLN A 139 7.07 22.32 -8.31
C GLN A 139 6.70 22.49 -6.83
N PRO A 140 6.86 23.70 -6.25
CA PRO A 140 6.38 23.99 -4.90
C PRO A 140 4.86 23.85 -4.79
N ILE A 141 4.39 23.19 -3.74
CA ILE A 141 2.96 22.99 -3.48
C ILE A 141 2.26 24.22 -2.90
N GLY A 142 3.02 25.15 -2.33
CA GLY A 142 2.54 26.39 -1.71
C GLY A 142 3.18 27.63 -2.33
N GLN A 143 3.34 27.66 -3.66
CA GLN A 143 3.97 28.81 -4.31
C GLN A 143 3.10 30.07 -4.22
N TYR A 144 3.66 31.13 -3.65
CA TYR A 144 3.00 32.40 -3.44
C TYR A 144 3.05 33.23 -4.71
N TYR A 145 2.16 32.98 -5.66
CA TYR A 145 1.87 33.99 -6.71
C TYR A 145 0.67 34.81 -6.28
N GLN A 146 0.80 36.12 -6.27
CA GLN A 146 -0.10 37.08 -5.64
C GLN A 146 -1.60 36.97 -5.98
N ILE A 147 -2.01 36.12 -6.90
CA ILE A 147 -3.41 36.04 -7.36
C ILE A 147 -3.95 34.60 -7.40
N ASP A 148 -3.13 33.58 -7.67
CA ASP A 148 -3.62 32.22 -7.96
C ASP A 148 -3.38 31.18 -6.84
N HIS A 149 -2.45 31.43 -5.95
CA HIS A 149 -1.95 30.42 -5.00
C HIS A 149 -2.88 30.14 -3.85
N SER A 150 -3.64 31.11 -3.38
CA SER A 150 -4.51 30.93 -2.20
C SER A 150 -5.61 29.90 -2.42
N ARG A 151 -6.04 29.69 -3.67
CA ARG A 151 -7.08 28.73 -3.99
C ARG A 151 -6.56 27.31 -4.19
N ASN A 152 -5.34 27.13 -4.73
CA ASN A 152 -4.77 25.81 -4.93
C ASN A 152 -4.16 25.24 -3.65
N ALA A 153 -3.41 26.04 -2.91
CA ALA A 153 -2.88 25.65 -1.61
C ALA A 153 -4.00 25.35 -0.59
N LEU A 154 -5.05 26.20 -0.57
CA LEU A 154 -6.23 25.99 0.28
C LEU A 154 -7.04 24.75 -0.14
N SER A 155 -7.12 24.42 -1.43
CA SER A 155 -7.88 23.24 -1.88
C SER A 155 -7.21 21.92 -1.52
N ILE A 156 -5.89 21.88 -1.45
CA ILE A 156 -5.12 20.70 -1.06
C ILE A 156 -5.00 20.63 0.47
N GLY A 157 -4.55 21.70 1.11
CA GLY A 157 -4.31 21.74 2.56
C GLY A 157 -5.60 21.75 3.40
N SER A 158 -6.65 22.49 2.99
CA SER A 158 -7.88 22.63 3.77
C SER A 158 -8.73 21.34 3.83
N LYS A 159 -8.46 20.35 3.01
CA LYS A 159 -9.16 19.07 3.00
C LYS A 159 -8.34 17.94 3.62
N ALA A 160 -7.05 18.13 3.84
CA ALA A 160 -6.21 17.16 4.51
C ALA A 160 -6.33 17.38 6.02
N THR A 161 -6.76 16.36 6.74
CA THR A 161 -6.91 16.39 8.20
C THR A 161 -5.71 15.75 8.89
N THR A 162 -5.07 14.77 8.25
CA THR A 162 -3.92 14.04 8.80
C THR A 162 -2.73 14.11 7.84
N GLU A 163 -1.53 13.85 8.37
CA GLU A 163 -0.31 13.81 7.57
C GLU A 163 -0.39 12.76 6.44
N TRP A 164 -0.97 11.59 6.74
CA TRP A 164 -1.22 10.58 5.71
C TRP A 164 -2.13 11.09 4.59
N ASN A 165 -3.22 11.75 4.96
CA ASN A 165 -4.14 12.31 3.97
C ASN A 165 -3.48 13.38 3.09
N LEU A 166 -2.58 14.19 3.67
CA LEU A 166 -1.78 15.16 2.90
C LEU A 166 -0.85 14.44 1.92
N LEU A 167 -0.09 13.45 2.39
CA LEU A 167 0.83 12.69 1.54
C LEU A 167 0.11 11.98 0.39
N CYS A 168 -1.05 11.36 0.66
CA CYS A 168 -1.87 10.74 -0.39
C CYS A 168 -2.26 11.76 -1.47
N ARG A 169 -2.71 12.94 -1.08
CA ARG A 169 -3.10 14.00 -2.04
C ARG A 169 -1.92 14.55 -2.82
N LEU A 170 -0.77 14.71 -2.17
CA LEU A 170 0.46 15.13 -2.84
C LEU A 170 0.93 14.07 -3.83
N ALA A 171 0.88 12.79 -3.45
CA ALA A 171 1.22 11.68 -4.32
C ALA A 171 0.28 11.60 -5.54
N GLU A 172 -1.04 11.67 -5.32
CA GLU A 172 -2.04 11.72 -6.41
C GLU A 172 -1.79 12.87 -7.38
N ALA A 173 -1.45 14.08 -6.87
CA ALA A 173 -1.17 15.24 -7.69
C ALA A 173 0.09 15.10 -8.55
N GLN A 174 1.07 14.31 -8.07
CA GLN A 174 2.32 13.99 -8.77
C GLN A 174 2.24 12.68 -9.57
N GLN A 175 1.10 11.96 -9.52
CA GLN A 175 0.95 10.62 -10.10
C GLN A 175 1.91 9.59 -9.46
N PHE A 176 2.23 9.79 -8.19
CA PHE A 176 3.08 8.93 -7.38
C PHE A 176 2.24 7.98 -6.53
N GLY A 177 2.88 6.95 -6.01
CA GLY A 177 2.39 6.16 -4.89
C GLY A 177 2.97 6.66 -3.57
N VAL A 178 2.29 6.36 -2.46
CA VAL A 178 2.81 6.55 -1.11
C VAL A 178 2.54 5.31 -0.28
N SER A 179 3.55 4.82 0.44
CA SER A 179 3.47 3.67 1.34
C SER A 179 4.53 3.75 2.43
N VAL A 180 4.29 3.09 3.56
CA VAL A 180 5.30 2.89 4.59
C VAL A 180 5.59 1.40 4.70
N ASN A 181 6.82 1.00 4.41
CA ASN A 181 7.26 -0.38 4.44
C ASN A 181 8.52 -0.51 5.32
N ASN A 182 8.43 -1.30 6.37
CA ASN A 182 9.58 -1.68 7.22
C ASN A 182 10.46 -0.48 7.62
N GLY A 183 9.85 0.59 8.14
CA GLY A 183 10.56 1.78 8.59
C GLY A 183 10.89 2.79 7.50
N THR A 184 10.48 2.56 6.25
CA THR A 184 10.77 3.44 5.11
C THR A 184 9.47 4.04 4.57
N LEU A 185 9.41 5.37 4.48
CA LEU A 185 8.37 6.09 3.74
C LEU A 185 8.77 6.15 2.27
N ASN A 186 8.01 5.48 1.41
CA ASN A 186 8.17 5.56 -0.04
C ASN A 186 7.21 6.60 -0.61
N PHE A 187 7.73 7.56 -1.36
CA PHE A 187 6.97 8.59 -2.06
C PHE A 187 7.57 8.79 -3.45
N GLY A 188 6.96 8.23 -4.47
CA GLY A 188 7.52 8.28 -5.83
C GLY A 188 6.65 7.55 -6.84
N PRO A 189 7.10 7.48 -8.10
CA PRO A 189 6.44 6.67 -9.12
C PRO A 189 6.27 5.24 -8.62
N MET A 190 5.14 4.63 -8.94
CA MET A 190 4.95 3.20 -8.67
C MET A 190 5.89 2.42 -9.58
N ALA A 191 7.04 2.04 -9.04
CA ALA A 191 8.01 1.26 -9.78
C ALA A 191 7.53 -0.19 -9.90
N THR A 192 7.64 -0.76 -11.10
CA THR A 192 7.62 -2.21 -11.28
C THR A 192 8.95 -2.75 -10.76
N ALA A 193 8.90 -3.54 -9.71
CA ALA A 193 10.07 -4.17 -9.12
C ALA A 193 10.41 -5.49 -9.87
N ALA A 194 10.56 -6.60 -9.17
CA ALA A 194 10.90 -7.89 -9.77
C ALA A 194 9.81 -8.43 -10.72
N GLN A 195 10.22 -9.21 -11.71
CA GLN A 195 9.31 -9.96 -12.57
C GLN A 195 9.39 -11.44 -12.22
N THR A 196 8.25 -12.05 -11.95
CA THR A 196 8.14 -13.47 -11.63
C THR A 196 7.24 -14.15 -12.66
N LEU A 197 7.78 -15.15 -13.35
CA LEU A 197 7.00 -15.97 -14.26
C LEU A 197 6.11 -16.92 -13.44
N VAL A 198 4.83 -16.93 -13.72
CA VAL A 198 3.85 -17.80 -13.07
C VAL A 198 2.98 -18.53 -14.10
N THR A 199 2.58 -19.74 -13.75
CA THR A 199 1.64 -20.56 -14.51
C THR A 199 0.44 -20.88 -13.63
N PRO A 200 -0.71 -21.32 -14.19
CA PRO A 200 -1.85 -21.73 -13.38
C PRO A 200 -1.52 -22.78 -12.31
N GLU A 201 -0.52 -23.62 -12.55
CA GLU A 201 -0.07 -24.66 -11.62
C GLU A 201 0.59 -24.13 -10.34
N ASN A 202 1.10 -22.87 -10.37
CA ASN A 202 1.66 -22.21 -9.20
C ASN A 202 0.58 -21.83 -8.17
N PHE A 203 -0.70 -21.89 -8.55
CA PHE A 203 -1.81 -21.46 -7.72
C PHE A 203 -2.65 -22.65 -7.27
N SER A 204 -3.08 -22.64 -6.02
CA SER A 204 -4.10 -23.54 -5.49
C SER A 204 -5.52 -23.08 -5.79
N GLY A 205 -5.68 -21.83 -6.22
CA GLY A 205 -6.90 -21.20 -6.71
C GLY A 205 -6.52 -19.96 -7.48
N LEU A 206 -7.05 -19.80 -8.69
CA LEU A 206 -6.78 -18.68 -9.58
C LEU A 206 -8.07 -18.22 -10.22
N GLN A 207 -8.36 -16.94 -10.10
CA GLN A 207 -9.48 -16.26 -10.76
C GLN A 207 -8.95 -15.02 -11.46
N VAL A 208 -9.49 -14.72 -12.61
CA VAL A 208 -9.25 -13.46 -13.31
C VAL A 208 -10.60 -12.81 -13.63
N ASP A 209 -10.86 -11.69 -12.96
CA ASP A 209 -12.05 -10.90 -13.20
C ASP A 209 -11.83 -10.01 -14.43
N LEU A 210 -12.73 -10.06 -15.38
CA LEU A 210 -12.72 -9.26 -16.58
C LEU A 210 -13.85 -8.24 -16.54
N VAL A 211 -13.50 -6.95 -16.49
CA VAL A 211 -14.48 -5.87 -16.54
C VAL A 211 -14.78 -5.53 -17.99
N THR A 212 -16.03 -5.78 -18.42
CA THR A 212 -16.44 -5.60 -19.81
C THR A 212 -16.80 -4.16 -20.19
N MET A 213 -17.08 -3.30 -19.21
CA MET A 213 -17.41 -1.89 -19.41
C MET A 213 -16.35 -0.99 -18.80
N ILE A 214 -15.31 -0.69 -19.57
CA ILE A 214 -14.25 0.24 -19.19
C ILE A 214 -14.41 1.52 -19.99
N PRO A 215 -14.32 2.72 -19.39
CA PRO A 215 -14.28 3.97 -20.13
C PRO A 215 -13.20 3.95 -21.21
N ALA A 216 -13.59 4.18 -22.46
CA ALA A 216 -12.66 4.20 -23.58
C ALA A 216 -11.90 5.51 -23.68
N ALA A 217 -12.43 6.59 -23.07
CA ALA A 217 -11.85 7.93 -23.06
C ALA A 217 -12.15 8.65 -21.76
N VAL A 218 -11.25 9.56 -21.38
CA VAL A 218 -11.40 10.48 -20.23
C VAL A 218 -11.19 11.90 -20.74
N ALA A 219 -12.10 12.82 -20.39
CA ALA A 219 -11.97 14.23 -20.64
C ALA A 219 -11.86 14.99 -19.31
N VAL A 220 -10.85 15.83 -19.20
CA VAL A 220 -10.64 16.70 -18.03
C VAL A 220 -10.96 18.14 -18.42
N ARG A 221 -11.88 18.73 -17.68
CA ARG A 221 -12.23 20.15 -17.78
C ARG A 221 -11.70 20.91 -16.58
N SER A 222 -11.01 21.99 -16.83
CA SER A 222 -10.42 22.85 -15.81
C SER A 222 -10.71 24.31 -16.10
N TRP A 223 -11.27 25.02 -15.12
CA TRP A 223 -11.28 26.48 -15.16
C TRP A 223 -9.93 27.00 -14.67
N ASN A 224 -9.15 27.57 -15.57
CA ASN A 224 -7.88 28.19 -15.21
C ASN A 224 -8.11 29.68 -14.89
N THR A 225 -7.92 30.04 -13.63
CA THR A 225 -8.19 31.39 -13.12
C THR A 225 -7.22 32.45 -13.68
N ARG A 226 -5.99 32.03 -13.99
CA ARG A 226 -4.96 32.91 -14.56
C ARG A 226 -5.28 33.31 -15.99
N SER A 227 -5.63 32.36 -16.83
CA SER A 227 -5.97 32.59 -18.24
C SER A 227 -7.44 32.98 -18.45
N LYS A 228 -8.30 32.85 -17.41
CA LYS A 228 -9.75 33.06 -17.46
C LYS A 228 -10.43 32.24 -18.57
N ARG A 229 -9.97 31.02 -18.79
CA ARG A 229 -10.45 30.13 -19.84
C ARG A 229 -10.71 28.73 -19.28
N VAL A 230 -11.62 28.03 -19.93
CA VAL A 230 -11.79 26.59 -19.72
C VAL A 230 -10.68 25.88 -20.50
N MET A 231 -9.91 25.08 -19.81
CA MET A 231 -8.97 24.14 -20.40
C MET A 231 -9.68 22.77 -20.46
N GLU A 232 -9.73 22.17 -21.63
CA GLU A 232 -10.31 20.86 -21.83
C GLU A 232 -9.34 20.00 -22.62
N GLN A 233 -9.10 18.80 -22.11
CA GLN A 233 -8.25 17.81 -22.75
C GLN A 233 -8.91 16.46 -22.65
N SER A 234 -8.97 15.72 -23.76
CA SER A 234 -9.53 14.39 -23.83
C SER A 234 -8.47 13.41 -24.33
N VAL A 235 -8.42 12.24 -23.71
CA VAL A 235 -7.50 11.15 -24.04
C VAL A 235 -8.30 9.87 -24.23
N GLY A 236 -7.92 9.06 -25.21
CA GLY A 236 -8.64 7.85 -25.60
C GLY A 236 -9.59 8.08 -26.77
N ALA A 237 -10.35 7.07 -27.13
CA ALA A 237 -11.29 7.10 -28.28
C ALA A 237 -12.69 6.69 -27.82
N GLY A 238 -13.72 7.45 -28.25
CA GLY A 238 -15.13 7.21 -27.90
C GLY A 238 -15.70 8.26 -26.98
N THR A 239 -16.84 7.95 -26.34
CA THR A 239 -17.51 8.88 -25.42
C THR A 239 -16.70 9.02 -24.12
N PRO A 240 -16.19 10.22 -23.79
CA PRO A 240 -15.35 10.37 -22.64
C PRO A 240 -16.13 10.42 -21.33
N THR A 241 -15.54 9.89 -20.28
CA THR A 241 -15.94 10.19 -18.89
C THR A 241 -15.41 11.57 -18.53
N ASN A 242 -16.29 12.49 -18.16
CA ASN A 242 -15.93 13.88 -17.87
C ASN A 242 -15.51 14.07 -16.40
N LEU A 243 -14.35 14.61 -16.19
CA LEU A 243 -13.81 14.99 -14.87
C LEU A 243 -13.59 16.50 -14.80
N VAL A 244 -13.90 17.09 -13.66
CA VAL A 244 -13.65 18.51 -13.42
C VAL A 244 -12.56 18.66 -12.37
N ARG A 245 -11.51 19.42 -12.72
CA ARG A 245 -10.39 19.75 -11.83
C ARG A 245 -10.07 21.24 -11.93
N PRO A 246 -9.90 21.95 -10.81
CA PRO A 246 -9.62 23.39 -10.85
C PRO A 246 -8.17 23.68 -11.22
N ASN A 247 -7.95 24.82 -11.89
CA ASN A 247 -6.66 25.48 -12.10
C ASN A 247 -5.55 24.65 -12.80
N MET A 248 -5.91 23.71 -13.65
CA MET A 248 -4.95 22.99 -14.48
C MET A 248 -4.60 23.76 -15.73
N THR A 249 -3.37 23.63 -16.20
CA THR A 249 -2.97 23.98 -17.57
C THR A 249 -3.45 22.89 -18.53
N MET A 250 -3.38 23.16 -19.83
CA MET A 250 -3.74 22.17 -20.86
C MET A 250 -2.90 20.90 -20.75
N ALA A 251 -1.57 21.05 -20.54
CA ALA A 251 -0.65 19.92 -20.36
C ALA A 251 -1.03 19.09 -19.11
N GLN A 252 -1.20 19.72 -17.96
CA GLN A 252 -1.60 19.04 -16.72
C GLN A 252 -2.96 18.33 -16.85
N ALA A 253 -3.91 18.91 -17.57
CA ALA A 253 -5.20 18.26 -17.82
C ALA A 253 -5.04 17.02 -18.70
N GLY A 254 -4.14 17.06 -19.70
CA GLY A 254 -3.81 15.91 -20.55
C GLY A 254 -3.12 14.79 -19.79
N ASP A 255 -2.10 15.13 -18.99
CA ASP A 255 -1.37 14.17 -18.16
C ASP A 255 -2.30 13.48 -17.14
N TYR A 256 -3.15 14.27 -16.49
CA TYR A 256 -4.14 13.74 -15.54
C TYR A 256 -5.18 12.84 -16.25
N ALA A 257 -5.68 13.23 -17.42
CA ALA A 257 -6.61 12.41 -18.20
C ALA A 257 -5.96 11.07 -18.60
N SER A 258 -4.69 11.11 -19.03
CA SER A 258 -3.93 9.91 -19.40
C SER A 258 -3.75 8.96 -18.21
N SER A 259 -3.39 9.48 -17.05
CA SER A 259 -3.21 8.69 -15.84
C SER A 259 -4.50 8.05 -15.35
N VAL A 260 -5.60 8.81 -15.35
CA VAL A 260 -6.90 8.26 -14.97
C VAL A 260 -7.34 7.18 -15.94
N LEU A 261 -7.14 7.37 -17.24
CA LEU A 261 -7.48 6.37 -18.24
C LEU A 261 -6.63 5.09 -18.08
N ALA A 262 -5.33 5.24 -17.83
CA ALA A 262 -4.43 4.12 -17.54
C ALA A 262 -4.88 3.35 -16.28
N MET A 263 -5.16 4.06 -15.19
CA MET A 263 -5.65 3.48 -13.94
C MET A 263 -6.94 2.69 -14.14
N VAL A 264 -7.91 3.26 -14.87
CA VAL A 264 -9.19 2.59 -15.13
C VAL A 264 -9.00 1.34 -16.00
N ARG A 265 -8.09 1.41 -16.98
CA ARG A 265 -7.79 0.25 -17.85
C ARG A 265 -7.08 -0.87 -17.07
N GLN A 266 -6.19 -0.56 -16.13
CA GLN A 266 -5.57 -1.57 -15.26
C GLN A 266 -6.61 -2.38 -14.49
N HIS A 267 -7.71 -1.75 -14.05
CA HIS A 267 -8.80 -2.45 -13.38
C HIS A 267 -9.65 -3.32 -14.30
N GLY A 268 -9.37 -3.31 -15.61
CA GLY A 268 -10.07 -4.15 -16.61
C GLY A 268 -9.81 -5.63 -16.46
N LYS A 269 -8.63 -6.00 -15.96
CA LYS A 269 -8.28 -7.40 -15.65
C LYS A 269 -7.70 -7.45 -14.24
N VAL A 270 -8.33 -8.19 -13.36
CA VAL A 270 -7.90 -8.36 -11.97
C VAL A 270 -7.64 -9.82 -11.70
N LEU A 271 -6.39 -10.15 -11.42
CA LEU A 271 -5.98 -11.49 -11.03
C LEU A 271 -6.12 -11.62 -9.50
N LEU A 272 -6.79 -12.68 -9.07
CA LEU A 272 -6.92 -13.11 -7.70
C LEU A 272 -6.36 -14.54 -7.59
N GLY A 273 -5.23 -14.70 -6.92
CA GLY A 273 -4.52 -15.97 -6.84
C GLY A 273 -4.23 -16.38 -5.40
N ARG A 274 -4.38 -17.67 -5.10
CA ARG A 274 -3.89 -18.27 -3.86
C ARG A 274 -2.73 -19.20 -4.21
N MET A 275 -1.55 -18.92 -3.64
CA MET A 275 -0.31 -19.63 -3.94
C MET A 275 0.45 -19.98 -2.66
N PRO A 276 1.42 -20.91 -2.71
CA PRO A 276 2.37 -21.09 -1.63
C PRO A 276 3.06 -19.79 -1.27
N GLY A 277 3.35 -19.60 0.00
CA GLY A 277 3.96 -18.36 0.47
C GLY A 277 5.38 -18.18 -0.04
N ASP A 278 5.66 -17.00 -0.57
CA ASP A 278 6.97 -16.55 -1.02
C ASP A 278 7.30 -15.21 -0.36
N THR A 279 8.34 -15.18 0.44
CA THR A 279 8.79 -13.97 1.15
C THR A 279 9.51 -12.98 0.24
N THR A 280 9.83 -13.35 -0.99
CA THR A 280 10.47 -12.47 -1.98
C THR A 280 9.46 -11.68 -2.80
N LEU A 281 8.20 -12.16 -2.88
CA LEU A 281 7.15 -11.48 -3.61
C LEU A 281 6.61 -10.29 -2.80
N GLY A 282 6.66 -9.12 -3.39
CA GLY A 282 6.23 -7.86 -2.80
C GLY A 282 5.11 -7.15 -3.57
N VAL A 283 4.50 -6.16 -2.94
CA VAL A 283 3.62 -5.21 -3.62
C VAL A 283 4.42 -4.37 -4.59
N GLY A 284 3.94 -4.23 -5.84
CA GLY A 284 4.65 -3.57 -6.94
C GLY A 284 5.40 -4.54 -7.87
N ASP A 285 5.63 -5.78 -7.46
CA ASP A 285 6.22 -6.80 -8.34
C ASP A 285 5.27 -7.16 -9.46
N THR A 286 5.83 -7.66 -10.56
CA THR A 286 5.08 -8.07 -11.73
C THR A 286 5.02 -9.60 -11.84
N LEU A 287 3.82 -10.14 -11.86
CA LEU A 287 3.58 -11.54 -12.21
C LEU A 287 3.37 -11.63 -13.72
N VAL A 288 4.21 -12.37 -14.41
CA VAL A 288 4.05 -12.66 -15.84
C VAL A 288 3.34 -14.00 -15.96
N MET A 289 2.04 -13.96 -16.25
CA MET A 289 1.21 -15.15 -16.43
C MET A 289 1.46 -15.76 -17.80
N ALA A 290 1.67 -17.07 -17.82
CA ALA A 290 1.83 -17.86 -19.04
C ALA A 290 1.14 -19.23 -18.90
N GLY A 291 0.82 -19.85 -20.02
CA GLY A 291 0.33 -21.23 -20.07
C GLY A 291 -1.19 -21.39 -20.06
N THR A 292 -1.95 -20.31 -20.10
CA THR A 292 -3.41 -20.36 -20.30
C THR A 292 -3.80 -20.47 -21.78
N ASN A 293 -2.87 -20.17 -22.69
CA ASN A 293 -3.08 -20.07 -24.13
C ASN A 293 -4.26 -19.14 -24.50
N SER A 294 -4.42 -18.06 -23.79
CA SER A 294 -5.50 -17.10 -23.96
C SER A 294 -5.04 -15.65 -23.72
N SER A 295 -5.93 -14.69 -23.84
CA SER A 295 -5.65 -13.29 -23.49
C SER A 295 -5.40 -13.05 -21.99
N LEU A 296 -5.43 -14.09 -21.17
CA LEU A 296 -5.06 -14.03 -19.77
C LEU A 296 -3.55 -14.18 -19.57
N ASP A 297 -2.81 -14.65 -20.58
CA ASP A 297 -1.34 -14.65 -20.59
C ASP A 297 -0.88 -13.19 -20.78
N ASP A 298 -0.58 -12.53 -19.66
CA ASP A 298 -0.35 -11.10 -19.58
C ASP A 298 0.53 -10.79 -18.36
N SER A 299 0.97 -9.55 -18.23
CA SER A 299 1.72 -9.06 -17.08
C SER A 299 0.78 -8.40 -16.07
N TYR A 300 0.88 -8.78 -14.80
CA TYR A 300 0.04 -8.30 -13.70
C TYR A 300 0.88 -7.72 -12.59
N VAL A 301 0.66 -6.46 -12.22
CA VAL A 301 1.33 -5.81 -11.10
C VAL A 301 0.61 -6.15 -9.80
N VAL A 302 1.35 -6.66 -8.84
CA VAL A 302 0.84 -7.02 -7.51
C VAL A 302 0.42 -5.74 -6.76
N MET A 303 -0.85 -5.66 -6.44
CA MET A 303 -1.44 -4.52 -5.73
C MET A 303 -1.70 -4.78 -4.25
N SER A 304 -1.89 -6.03 -3.88
CA SER A 304 -1.98 -6.39 -2.47
C SER A 304 -1.61 -7.85 -2.25
N LEU A 305 -1.02 -8.09 -1.10
CA LEU A 305 -0.67 -9.43 -0.62
C LEU A 305 -1.31 -9.66 0.74
N GLN A 306 -1.90 -10.82 0.94
CA GLN A 306 -2.31 -11.31 2.23
C GLN A 306 -1.53 -12.59 2.53
N CYS A 307 -0.61 -12.49 3.47
CA CYS A 307 0.22 -13.59 3.94
C CYS A 307 -0.47 -14.28 5.12
N ARG A 308 -0.60 -15.58 5.09
CA ARG A 308 -1.12 -16.36 6.21
C ARG A 308 -0.18 -17.52 6.54
N LEU A 309 0.15 -17.65 7.82
CA LEU A 309 0.93 -18.74 8.35
C LEU A 309 0.14 -19.43 9.46
N SER A 310 -0.14 -20.70 9.29
CA SER A 310 -0.85 -21.49 10.29
C SER A 310 -0.32 -22.93 10.34
N GLY A 311 -0.50 -23.60 11.46
CA GLY A 311 -0.12 -25.02 11.59
C GLY A 311 -0.89 -25.96 10.67
N ARG A 312 -2.06 -25.54 10.16
CA ARG A 312 -2.92 -26.35 9.30
C ARG A 312 -2.59 -26.22 7.81
N GLU A 313 -2.32 -25.00 7.35
CA GLU A 313 -2.16 -24.69 5.92
C GLU A 313 -0.71 -24.38 5.54
N GLY A 314 0.19 -24.26 6.54
CA GLY A 314 1.54 -23.78 6.31
C GLY A 314 1.56 -22.28 6.00
N PHE A 315 2.50 -21.85 5.16
CA PHE A 315 2.59 -20.48 4.67
C PHE A 315 1.95 -20.37 3.29
N VAL A 316 0.90 -19.58 3.20
CA VAL A 316 0.14 -19.32 1.96
C VAL A 316 0.00 -17.82 1.74
N GLN A 317 -0.09 -17.43 0.48
CA GLN A 317 -0.34 -16.05 0.08
C GLN A 317 -1.56 -15.95 -0.81
N MET A 318 -2.38 -14.90 -0.57
CA MET A 318 -3.39 -14.45 -1.51
C MET A 318 -2.89 -13.18 -2.19
N VAL A 319 -2.83 -13.23 -3.50
CA VAL A 319 -2.31 -12.16 -4.35
C VAL A 319 -3.47 -11.53 -5.09
N LYS A 320 -3.54 -10.19 -5.06
CA LYS A 320 -4.38 -9.41 -5.96
C LYS A 320 -3.48 -8.58 -6.86
N ALA A 321 -3.59 -8.76 -8.16
CA ALA A 321 -2.78 -8.05 -9.14
C ALA A 321 -3.64 -7.50 -10.29
N TYR A 322 -3.22 -6.40 -10.87
CA TYR A 322 -3.89 -5.75 -12.00
C TYR A 322 -3.05 -5.87 -13.25
N ALA A 323 -3.70 -6.07 -14.40
CA ALA A 323 -2.98 -6.11 -15.66
C ALA A 323 -2.23 -4.79 -15.92
N VAL A 324 -1.04 -4.91 -16.49
CA VAL A 324 -0.31 -3.74 -16.98
C VAL A 324 -1.11 -3.15 -18.14
N ALA A 325 -1.42 -1.86 -18.07
CA ALA A 325 -2.11 -1.19 -19.16
C ALA A 325 -1.20 -1.19 -20.41
N GLY A 326 -1.57 -1.95 -21.42
CA GLY A 326 -0.94 -1.96 -22.73
C GLY A 326 -1.29 -0.72 -23.57
#